data_9c3477e8f69d414fc469cc4525b18afb
#
_entry.id   9c3477e8f69d414fc469cc4525b18afb
#
_cell.length_a   1.000
_cell.length_b   1.000
_cell.length_c   1.000
_cell.angle_alpha   90.00
_cell.angle_beta   90.00
_cell.angle_gamma   90.00
#
_symmetry.space_group_name_H-M   'P 1'
#
loop_
_entity.id
_entity.type
_entity.pdbx_description
1 polymer ?
#
loop_
_entity_poly.entity_id
_entity_poly.type
_entity_poly.pdbx_seq_one_letter_code
_entity_poly.pdbx_strand_id
1 'polypeptide(L)'
;MLEIPRDCYFALVAHALDGLPDEACGLILGPFGGDLVDRFVPLRNAAASSKIYEIDPADWAAAEDAADRDKLAILGVVHSHTHTSAYPSPTDVRQAGMTDPFGVLRYLILSLKHPEPSLRSFRIVDEAISEEPITLRV
;
A
#
# COMPACT_ATOMS: atom_id res chain seq x y z
N MET A 1 -12.49 -5.16 7.90
CA MET A 1 -12.83 -4.30 6.75
C MET A 1 -12.06 -3.00 6.86
N LEU A 2 -11.43 -2.59 5.76
CA LEU A 2 -10.66 -1.35 5.73
C LEU A 2 -11.52 -0.24 5.12
N GLU A 3 -11.62 0.89 5.81
CA GLU A 3 -12.34 2.07 5.31
C GLU A 3 -11.35 3.08 4.76
N ILE A 4 -11.53 3.48 3.50
CA ILE A 4 -10.65 4.43 2.82
C ILE A 4 -11.48 5.64 2.39
N PRO A 5 -11.11 6.87 2.78
CA PRO A 5 -11.74 8.06 2.27
C PRO A 5 -11.63 8.14 0.74
N ARG A 6 -12.65 8.64 0.10
CA ARG A 6 -12.66 8.78 -1.36
C ARG A 6 -11.45 9.57 -1.86
N ASP A 7 -11.08 10.64 -1.15
CA ASP A 7 -9.93 11.47 -1.51
C ASP A 7 -8.62 10.67 -1.52
N CYS A 8 -8.45 9.78 -0.56
CA CYS A 8 -7.28 8.91 -0.49
C CYS A 8 -7.26 7.93 -1.67
N TYR A 9 -8.41 7.37 -2.02
CA TYR A 9 -8.52 6.49 -3.17
C TYR A 9 -8.12 7.19 -4.46
N PHE A 10 -8.63 8.40 -4.70
CA PHE A 10 -8.26 9.17 -5.89
C PHE A 10 -6.78 9.54 -5.91
N ALA A 11 -6.22 9.90 -4.76
CA ALA A 11 -4.80 10.19 -4.65
C ALA A 11 -3.94 8.96 -4.97
N LEU A 12 -4.38 7.78 -4.52
CA LEU A 12 -3.74 6.49 -4.83
C LEU A 12 -3.72 6.24 -6.34
N VAL A 13 -4.86 6.38 -6.98
CA VAL A 13 -4.99 6.16 -8.43
C VAL A 13 -4.11 7.15 -9.19
N ALA A 14 -4.15 8.43 -8.83
CA ALA A 14 -3.34 9.45 -9.48
C ALA A 14 -1.85 9.16 -9.36
N HIS A 15 -1.41 8.77 -8.16
CA HIS A 15 0.00 8.43 -7.92
C HIS A 15 0.45 7.22 -8.76
N ALA A 16 -0.42 6.20 -8.86
CA ALA A 16 -0.13 5.01 -9.67
C ALA A 16 -0.01 5.35 -11.15
N LEU A 17 -0.89 6.21 -11.67
CA LEU A 17 -0.83 6.64 -13.07
C LEU A 17 0.39 7.50 -13.36
N ASP A 18 0.73 8.40 -12.44
CA ASP A 18 1.90 9.28 -12.57
C ASP A 18 3.21 8.48 -12.56
N GLY A 19 3.24 7.33 -11.90
CA GLY A 19 4.44 6.49 -11.80
C GLY A 19 4.73 5.64 -13.03
N LEU A 20 3.74 5.46 -13.92
CA LEU A 20 3.92 4.60 -15.10
C LEU A 20 5.16 5.01 -15.92
N PRO A 21 5.92 4.06 -16.44
CA PRO A 21 5.68 2.60 -16.49
C PRO A 21 6.09 1.82 -15.24
N ASP A 22 6.61 2.51 -14.23
CA ASP A 22 7.08 1.86 -12.99
C ASP A 22 5.92 1.57 -12.03
N GLU A 23 6.12 0.59 -11.15
CA GLU A 23 5.25 0.42 -10.01
C GLU A 23 5.37 1.65 -9.09
N ALA A 24 4.25 2.11 -8.60
CA ALA A 24 4.20 3.19 -7.61
C ALA A 24 3.99 2.60 -6.22
N CYS A 25 4.42 3.30 -5.20
CA CYS A 25 4.23 2.85 -3.82
C CYS A 25 3.96 4.01 -2.87
N GLY A 26 3.53 3.66 -1.67
CA GLY A 26 3.25 4.61 -0.60
C GLY A 26 2.73 3.91 0.63
N LEU A 27 2.27 4.72 1.58
CA LEU A 27 1.79 4.24 2.87
C LEU A 27 0.40 4.77 3.16
N ILE A 28 -0.39 3.99 3.88
CA ILE A 28 -1.65 4.47 4.46
C ILE A 28 -1.48 4.63 5.95
N LEU A 29 -1.93 5.76 6.47
CA LEU A 29 -1.86 6.11 7.88
C LEU A 29 -3.26 6.21 8.47
N GLY A 30 -3.37 5.87 9.74
CA GLY A 30 -4.60 6.01 10.50
C GLY A 30 -4.37 5.74 11.98
N PRO A 31 -5.42 5.78 12.82
CA PRO A 31 -5.29 5.47 14.24
C PRO A 31 -4.73 4.06 14.45
N PHE A 32 -3.80 3.94 15.38
CA PHE A 32 -3.16 2.66 15.71
C PHE A 32 -4.20 1.58 16.02
N GLY A 33 -4.02 0.41 15.42
CA GLY A 33 -4.91 -0.73 15.64
C GLY A 33 -6.27 -0.60 14.99
N GLY A 34 -6.51 0.48 14.21
CA GLY A 34 -7.80 0.74 13.59
C GLY A 34 -7.89 0.28 12.14
N ASP A 35 -9.09 0.42 11.61
CA ASP A 35 -9.44 0.06 10.24
C ASP A 35 -9.76 1.28 9.37
N LEU A 36 -9.54 2.48 9.90
CA LEU A 36 -9.90 3.73 9.25
C LEU A 36 -8.65 4.42 8.73
N VAL A 37 -8.55 4.57 7.42
CA VAL A 37 -7.46 5.34 6.82
C VAL A 37 -7.74 6.83 6.98
N ASP A 38 -6.76 7.57 7.50
CA ASP A 38 -6.80 9.03 7.60
C ASP A 38 -6.20 9.68 6.37
N ARG A 39 -5.05 9.16 5.90
CA ARG A 39 -4.33 9.75 4.77
C ARG A 39 -3.48 8.73 4.03
N PHE A 40 -3.19 9.05 2.79
CA PHE A 40 -2.24 8.34 1.94
C PHE A 40 -0.96 9.18 1.82
N VAL A 41 0.19 8.54 2.01
CA VAL A 41 1.51 9.17 1.84
C VAL A 41 2.15 8.58 0.59
N PRO A 42 2.21 9.31 -0.53
CA PRO A 42 2.90 8.84 -1.72
C PRO A 42 4.41 8.83 -1.47
N LEU A 43 5.07 7.75 -1.88
CA LEU A 43 6.51 7.61 -1.82
C LEU A 43 7.06 7.26 -3.21
N ARG A 44 8.34 7.52 -3.42
CA ARG A 44 8.99 7.10 -4.66
C ARG A 44 9.29 5.61 -4.61
N ASN A 45 9.27 4.96 -5.76
CA ASN A 45 9.78 3.59 -5.89
C ASN A 45 11.29 3.64 -6.09
N ALA A 46 12.06 3.32 -5.05
CA ALA A 46 13.51 3.37 -5.10
C ALA A 46 14.12 2.36 -6.07
N ALA A 47 13.38 1.29 -6.41
CA ALA A 47 13.81 0.30 -7.39
C ALA A 47 13.62 0.80 -8.84
N ALA A 48 12.80 1.82 -9.05
CA ALA A 48 12.48 2.36 -10.38
C ALA A 48 12.17 1.25 -11.38
N SER A 49 11.27 0.34 -11.00
CA SER A 49 10.97 -0.89 -11.76
C SER A 49 9.48 -1.03 -12.04
N SER A 50 9.16 -1.62 -13.18
CA SER A 50 7.77 -1.97 -13.54
C SER A 50 7.32 -3.30 -12.94
N LYS A 51 8.20 -4.01 -12.23
CA LYS A 51 7.94 -5.36 -11.72
C LYS A 51 8.05 -5.49 -10.21
N ILE A 52 8.80 -4.60 -9.56
CA ILE A 52 9.00 -4.60 -8.12
C ILE A 52 8.95 -3.17 -7.60
N TYR A 53 8.70 -3.03 -6.31
CA TYR A 53 8.82 -1.75 -5.64
C TYR A 53 9.76 -1.89 -4.44
N GLU A 54 10.37 -0.77 -4.06
CA GLU A 54 11.24 -0.69 -2.90
C GLU A 54 11.05 0.68 -2.26
N ILE A 55 10.79 0.69 -0.96
CA ILE A 55 10.69 1.93 -0.19
C ILE A 55 12.04 2.20 0.46
N ASP A 56 12.58 3.37 0.18
CA ASP A 56 13.83 3.81 0.81
C ASP A 56 13.63 3.89 2.34
N PRO A 57 14.54 3.31 3.16
CA PRO A 57 14.41 3.37 4.61
C PRO A 57 14.32 4.78 5.19
N ALA A 58 14.98 5.76 4.57
CA ALA A 58 14.89 7.15 5.02
C ALA A 58 13.49 7.75 4.74
N ASP A 59 12.90 7.41 3.60
CA ASP A 59 11.54 7.85 3.27
C ASP A 59 10.51 7.22 4.22
N TRP A 60 10.69 5.94 4.56
CA TRP A 60 9.84 5.27 5.55
C TRP A 60 9.96 5.94 6.92
N ALA A 61 11.19 6.18 7.38
CA ALA A 61 11.43 6.81 8.68
C ALA A 61 10.81 8.20 8.77
N ALA A 62 10.91 8.99 7.69
CA ALA A 62 10.31 10.32 7.64
C ALA A 62 8.78 10.25 7.72
N ALA A 63 8.17 9.28 7.05
CA ALA A 63 6.71 9.07 7.11
C ALA A 63 6.27 8.63 8.51
N GLU A 64 7.04 7.76 9.16
CA GLU A 64 6.78 7.29 10.52
C GLU A 64 6.87 8.44 11.52
N ASP A 65 7.88 9.30 11.41
CA ASP A 65 8.03 10.47 12.27
C ASP A 65 6.85 11.43 12.10
N ALA A 66 6.42 11.66 10.86
CA ALA A 66 5.26 12.51 10.58
C ALA A 66 3.98 11.91 11.16
N ALA A 67 3.81 10.59 11.05
CA ALA A 67 2.67 9.89 11.63
C ALA A 67 2.65 10.06 13.16
N ASP A 68 3.79 9.88 13.82
CA ASP A 68 3.92 10.04 15.27
C ASP A 68 3.52 11.44 15.73
N ARG A 69 3.94 12.48 14.99
CA ARG A 69 3.58 13.87 15.32
C ARG A 69 2.07 14.08 15.29
N ASP A 70 1.37 13.39 14.39
CA ASP A 70 -0.09 13.52 14.23
C ASP A 70 -0.85 12.44 14.99
N LYS A 71 -0.16 11.66 15.84
CA LYS A 71 -0.74 10.56 16.62
C LYS A 71 -1.40 9.51 15.76
N LEU A 72 -0.82 9.24 14.60
CA LEU A 72 -1.23 8.21 13.66
C LEU A 72 -0.19 7.10 13.61
N ALA A 73 -0.56 5.98 13.02
CA ALA A 73 0.33 4.86 12.78
C ALA A 73 0.31 4.49 11.30
N ILE A 74 1.36 3.82 10.83
CA ILE A 74 1.37 3.22 9.51
C ILE A 74 0.48 1.97 9.58
N LEU A 75 -0.62 1.99 8.83
CA LEU A 75 -1.57 0.89 8.78
C LEU A 75 -1.22 -0.12 7.68
N GLY A 76 -0.53 0.32 6.66
CA GLY A 76 -0.19 -0.56 5.56
C GLY A 76 0.65 0.08 4.48
N VAL A 77 1.07 -0.77 3.55
CA VAL A 77 1.85 -0.41 2.38
C VAL A 77 0.97 -0.53 1.15
N VAL A 78 1.09 0.44 0.25
CA VAL A 78 0.36 0.43 -1.03
C VAL A 78 1.37 0.34 -2.16
N HIS A 79 1.10 -0.50 -3.15
CA HIS A 79 1.84 -0.44 -4.40
C HIS A 79 0.92 -0.78 -5.58
N SER A 80 1.35 -0.41 -6.78
CA SER A 80 0.61 -0.69 -8.00
C SER A 80 1.22 -1.88 -8.73
N HIS A 81 0.35 -2.68 -9.34
CA HIS A 81 0.74 -3.65 -10.38
C HIS A 81 0.38 -3.05 -11.73
N THR A 82 1.38 -2.88 -12.61
CA THR A 82 1.15 -2.20 -13.89
C THR A 82 0.51 -3.11 -14.94
N HIS A 83 0.81 -4.42 -14.90
CA HIS A 83 0.35 -5.38 -15.92
C HIS A 83 -0.31 -6.64 -15.35
N THR A 84 -0.32 -6.82 -14.04
CA THR A 84 -0.86 -8.01 -13.37
C THR A 84 -2.06 -7.66 -12.50
N SER A 85 -2.78 -8.69 -12.05
CA SER A 85 -3.95 -8.51 -11.18
C SER A 85 -3.55 -7.94 -9.80
N ALA A 86 -4.54 -7.44 -9.07
CA ALA A 86 -4.35 -6.90 -7.71
C ALA A 86 -4.19 -8.03 -6.69
N TYR A 87 -3.21 -8.88 -6.89
CA TYR A 87 -2.92 -10.01 -6.00
C TYR A 87 -1.42 -10.05 -5.70
N PRO A 88 -1.00 -10.36 -4.46
CA PRO A 88 0.43 -10.37 -4.12
C PRO A 88 1.23 -11.33 -4.99
N SER A 89 2.34 -10.83 -5.54
CA SER A 89 3.30 -11.65 -6.26
C SER A 89 4.16 -12.46 -5.29
N PRO A 90 4.88 -13.51 -5.77
CA PRO A 90 5.83 -14.21 -4.93
C PRO A 90 6.88 -13.28 -4.30
N THR A 91 7.32 -12.26 -5.02
CA THR A 91 8.25 -11.25 -4.49
C THR A 91 7.59 -10.44 -3.37
N ASP A 92 6.33 -10.03 -3.55
CA ASP A 92 5.57 -9.31 -2.52
C ASP A 92 5.47 -10.13 -1.23
N VAL A 93 5.20 -11.42 -1.35
CA VAL A 93 5.12 -12.33 -0.20
C VAL A 93 6.46 -12.45 0.52
N ARG A 94 7.56 -12.59 -0.22
CA ARG A 94 8.90 -12.64 0.37
C ARG A 94 9.26 -11.35 1.11
N GLN A 95 8.98 -10.19 0.51
CA GLN A 95 9.23 -8.89 1.14
C GLN A 95 8.43 -8.74 2.43
N ALA A 96 7.15 -9.12 2.41
CA ALA A 96 6.32 -9.08 3.60
C ALA A 96 6.88 -9.95 4.73
N GLY A 97 7.36 -11.14 4.40
CA GLY A 97 7.98 -12.04 5.38
C GLY A 97 9.23 -11.46 6.03
N MET A 98 10.01 -10.66 5.30
CA MET A 98 11.22 -10.03 5.82
C MET A 98 10.95 -8.76 6.62
N THR A 99 10.00 -7.95 6.19
CA THR A 99 9.77 -6.61 6.77
C THR A 99 8.62 -6.57 7.77
N ASP A 100 7.69 -7.51 7.68
CA ASP A 100 6.49 -7.56 8.52
C ASP A 100 6.15 -9.02 8.88
N PRO A 101 7.05 -9.73 9.58
CA PRO A 101 6.88 -11.16 9.82
C PRO A 101 5.64 -11.49 10.66
N PHE A 102 5.13 -10.54 11.46
CA PHE A 102 3.96 -10.76 12.31
C PHE A 102 2.65 -10.33 11.66
N GLY A 103 2.68 -9.84 10.42
CA GLY A 103 1.47 -9.45 9.70
C GLY A 103 0.72 -8.27 10.32
N VAL A 104 1.46 -7.29 10.84
CA VAL A 104 0.88 -6.08 11.43
C VAL A 104 0.32 -5.15 10.36
N LEU A 105 0.96 -5.13 9.20
CA LEU A 105 0.61 -4.22 8.11
C LEU A 105 -0.39 -4.84 7.14
N ARG A 106 -1.20 -3.99 6.54
CA ARG A 106 -1.97 -4.34 5.35
C ARG A 106 -1.14 -4.10 4.11
N TYR A 107 -1.41 -4.88 3.08
CA TYR A 107 -0.79 -4.73 1.77
C TYR A 107 -1.88 -4.44 0.76
N LEU A 108 -1.95 -3.18 0.31
CA LEU A 108 -2.91 -2.75 -0.68
C LEU A 108 -2.25 -2.79 -2.05
N ILE A 109 -2.94 -3.38 -3.01
CA ILE A 109 -2.44 -3.48 -4.38
C ILE A 109 -3.47 -2.84 -5.30
N LEU A 110 -3.02 -1.83 -6.06
CA LEU A 110 -3.82 -1.19 -7.08
C LEU A 110 -3.37 -1.70 -8.44
N SER A 111 -4.23 -2.46 -9.11
CA SER A 111 -3.92 -2.97 -10.44
C SER A 111 -4.39 -2.01 -11.52
N LEU A 112 -3.49 -1.75 -12.47
CA LEU A 112 -3.78 -0.98 -13.68
C LEU A 112 -3.90 -1.89 -14.91
N LYS A 113 -4.09 -3.20 -14.71
CA LYS A 113 -4.18 -4.18 -15.79
C LYS A 113 -5.35 -3.90 -16.74
N HIS A 114 -6.46 -3.43 -16.19
CA HIS A 114 -7.67 -3.09 -16.93
C HIS A 114 -7.91 -1.58 -16.91
N PRO A 115 -8.77 -1.05 -17.80
CA PRO A 115 -9.08 0.39 -17.80
C PRO A 115 -9.61 0.89 -16.46
N GLU A 116 -10.39 0.06 -15.75
CA GLU A 116 -10.83 0.38 -14.40
C GLU A 116 -9.79 -0.10 -13.38
N PRO A 117 -9.24 0.80 -12.53
CA PRO A 117 -8.34 0.37 -11.47
C PRO A 117 -9.04 -0.57 -10.48
N SER A 118 -8.30 -1.55 -10.00
CA SER A 118 -8.79 -2.50 -8.99
C SER A 118 -7.92 -2.41 -7.75
N LEU A 119 -8.52 -2.08 -6.61
CA LEU A 119 -7.81 -1.97 -5.33
C LEU A 119 -8.26 -3.09 -4.40
N ARG A 120 -7.30 -3.85 -3.88
CA ARG A 120 -7.56 -4.94 -2.94
C ARG A 120 -6.58 -4.85 -1.76
N SER A 121 -7.03 -5.31 -0.59
CA SER A 121 -6.24 -5.26 0.65
C SER A 121 -6.00 -6.68 1.18
N PHE A 122 -4.76 -6.96 1.57
CA PHE A 122 -4.35 -8.28 2.03
C PHE A 122 -3.56 -8.20 3.33
N ARG A 123 -3.61 -9.29 4.09
CA ARG A 123 -2.65 -9.59 5.16
C ARG A 123 -1.80 -10.76 4.70
N ILE A 124 -0.51 -10.73 5.03
CA ILE A 124 0.44 -11.78 4.66
C ILE A 124 1.19 -12.21 5.92
N VAL A 125 0.96 -13.45 6.37
CA VAL A 125 1.59 -14.01 7.57
C VAL A 125 2.07 -15.42 7.25
N ASP A 126 3.35 -15.72 7.47
CA ASP A 126 3.95 -17.03 7.18
C ASP A 126 3.61 -17.52 5.76
N GLU A 127 3.74 -16.62 4.78
CA GLU A 127 3.43 -16.86 3.37
C GLU A 127 1.94 -17.09 3.08
N ALA A 128 1.08 -17.05 4.10
CA ALA A 128 -0.37 -17.17 3.92
C ALA A 128 -0.97 -15.81 3.62
N ILE A 129 -1.71 -15.75 2.53
CA ILE A 129 -2.36 -14.52 2.05
C ILE A 129 -3.84 -14.59 2.40
N SER A 130 -4.35 -13.54 3.04
CA SER A 130 -5.79 -13.40 3.28
C SER A 130 -6.23 -12.01 2.84
N GLU A 131 -7.40 -11.94 2.22
CA GLU A 131 -7.97 -10.70 1.75
C GLU A 131 -9.01 -10.17 2.72
N GLU A 132 -9.05 -8.84 2.89
CA GLU A 132 -10.14 -8.17 3.61
C GLU A 132 -10.89 -7.22 2.69
N PRO A 133 -12.19 -7.00 2.93
CA PRO A 133 -12.96 -6.05 2.14
C PRO A 133 -12.49 -4.61 2.34
N ILE A 134 -12.64 -3.79 1.29
CA ILE A 134 -12.43 -2.35 1.33
C ILE A 134 -13.75 -1.65 1.14
N THR A 135 -14.00 -0.62 1.93
CA THR A 135 -15.15 0.28 1.77
C THR A 135 -14.62 1.69 1.52
N LEU A 136 -15.13 2.34 0.48
CA LEU A 136 -14.84 3.75 0.23
C LEU A 136 -15.79 4.60 1.06
N ARG A 137 -15.24 5.53 1.80
CA ARG A 137 -16.02 6.45 2.62
C ARG A 137 -16.20 7.78 1.88
N VAL A 138 -17.44 8.20 1.83
CA VAL A 138 -17.82 9.46 1.17
C VAL A 138 -17.46 10.68 2.02
#